data_1fb529ebf1d25685de8bb84e7b1623d2
#
_entry.id   1fb529ebf1d25685de8bb84e7b1623d2
#
_cell.length_a   1.000
_cell.length_b   1.000
_cell.length_c   1.000
_cell.angle_alpha   90.00
_cell.angle_beta   90.00
_cell.angle_gamma   90.00
#
_symmetry.space_group_name_H-M   'P 1'
#
loop_
_entity.id
_entity.type
_entity.pdbx_description
1 polymer ?
#
loop_
_entity_poly.entity_id
_entity_poly.type
_entity_poly.pdbx_seq_one_letter_code
_entity_poly.pdbx_strand_id
1 'polypeptide(L)'
;APAMTAEIFRLNSLGFIGNKEVSSRLAVTCRHASVLMASVCKAKGIPCRCRAGFIDFQHNGSVCGDHWINQIWNEQENRWINVDASGYYEYENRFGFSQYDIPNEKFSFSAQAWLDIRSGKVNGEKFVYQDAKGTNGLEATLIYLFLDFHALMNHEIFYSFRPRYVYHGLEQISEVQFQ
;
A
#
# COMPACT_ATOMS: atom_id res chain seq x y z
N ALA A 1 0.45 -6.62 13.45
CA ALA A 1 -0.26 -5.60 14.26
C ALA A 1 0.07 -5.68 15.76
N PRO A 2 0.12 -6.84 16.46
CA PRO A 2 0.29 -6.88 17.93
C PRO A 2 1.55 -6.16 18.42
N ALA A 3 2.69 -6.37 17.80
CA ALA A 3 3.95 -5.73 18.20
C ALA A 3 3.90 -4.19 18.08
N MET A 4 3.26 -3.67 17.02
CA MET A 4 3.05 -2.22 16.87
C MET A 4 2.14 -1.67 17.96
N THR A 5 1.06 -2.39 18.27
CA THR A 5 0.13 -1.99 19.34
C THR A 5 0.83 -1.96 20.69
N ALA A 6 1.61 -2.98 21.01
CA ALA A 6 2.39 -3.03 22.25
C ALA A 6 3.36 -1.86 22.35
N GLU A 7 4.07 -1.53 21.27
CA GLU A 7 5.00 -0.42 21.24
C GLU A 7 4.30 0.95 21.35
N ILE A 8 3.14 1.12 20.75
CA ILE A 8 2.35 2.35 20.90
C ILE A 8 1.96 2.56 22.37
N PHE A 9 1.52 1.50 23.08
CA PHE A 9 1.18 1.59 24.49
C PHE A 9 2.41 1.77 25.38
N ARG A 10 3.55 1.21 25.00
CA ARG A 10 4.83 1.43 25.70
C ARG A 10 5.27 2.89 25.62
N LEU A 11 5.13 3.52 24.45
CA LEU A 11 5.47 4.92 24.22
C LEU A 11 4.48 5.88 24.90
N ASN A 12 3.23 5.50 24.97
CA ASN A 12 2.18 6.30 25.61
C ASN A 12 1.03 5.41 26.09
N SER A 13 0.77 5.40 27.40
CA SER A 13 -0.27 4.57 28.03
C SER A 13 -1.70 4.86 27.52
N LEU A 14 -1.94 6.04 26.94
CA LEU A 14 -3.22 6.39 26.31
C LEU A 14 -3.42 5.66 24.94
N GLY A 15 -2.40 4.95 24.46
CA GLY A 15 -2.48 4.15 23.24
C GLY A 15 -2.81 4.98 22.00
N PHE A 16 -3.96 4.77 21.40
CA PHE A 16 -4.40 5.46 20.17
C PHE A 16 -5.13 6.79 20.42
N ILE A 17 -5.38 7.15 21.66
CA ILE A 17 -6.25 8.29 22.02
C ILE A 17 -5.43 9.56 22.20
N GLY A 18 -6.01 10.70 21.78
CA GLY A 18 -5.50 12.04 22.02
C GLY A 18 -4.31 12.46 21.17
N ASN A 19 -3.99 13.75 21.26
CA ASN A 19 -2.78 14.30 20.65
C ASN A 19 -1.55 13.85 21.44
N LYS A 20 -0.52 13.46 20.71
CA LYS A 20 0.74 12.97 21.28
C LYS A 20 1.90 13.83 20.82
N GLU A 21 2.81 14.06 21.74
CA GLU A 21 4.11 14.61 21.40
C GLU A 21 4.83 13.75 20.37
N VAL A 22 5.58 14.37 19.46
CA VAL A 22 6.28 13.68 18.37
C VAL A 22 7.18 12.56 18.92
N SER A 23 7.85 12.81 20.04
CA SER A 23 8.74 11.85 20.73
C SER A 23 8.03 10.60 21.26
N SER A 24 6.70 10.66 21.43
CA SER A 24 5.87 9.54 21.91
C SER A 24 5.06 8.87 20.80
N ARG A 25 5.39 9.15 19.52
CA ARG A 25 4.76 8.53 18.35
C ARG A 25 5.63 7.41 17.80
N LEU A 26 5.00 6.32 17.43
CA LEU A 26 5.67 5.24 16.70
C LEU A 26 5.85 5.64 15.23
N ALA A 27 7.09 5.74 14.77
CA ALA A 27 7.38 5.92 13.35
C ALA A 27 7.13 4.62 12.59
N VAL A 28 6.30 4.69 11.55
CA VAL A 28 5.90 3.53 10.75
C VAL A 28 5.90 3.87 9.25
N THR A 29 5.99 2.85 8.40
CA THR A 29 5.77 3.01 6.95
C THR A 29 4.28 2.96 6.61
N CYS A 30 3.91 3.33 5.37
CA CYS A 30 2.54 3.24 4.85
C CYS A 30 1.93 1.83 5.04
N ARG A 31 2.70 0.78 4.80
CA ARG A 31 2.27 -0.62 5.03
C ARG A 31 1.91 -0.88 6.48
N HIS A 32 2.75 -0.46 7.42
CA HIS A 32 2.50 -0.67 8.85
C HIS A 32 1.26 0.10 9.31
N ALA A 33 1.07 1.33 8.83
CA ALA A 33 -0.13 2.12 9.10
C ALA A 33 -1.39 1.43 8.55
N SER A 34 -1.32 0.92 7.31
CA SER A 34 -2.42 0.17 6.67
C SER A 34 -2.78 -1.10 7.45
N VAL A 35 -1.79 -1.91 7.86
CA VAL A 35 -2.02 -3.13 8.65
C VAL A 35 -2.65 -2.80 10.01
N LEU A 36 -2.19 -1.74 10.67
CA LEU A 36 -2.74 -1.30 11.94
C LEU A 36 -4.19 -0.83 11.80
N MET A 37 -4.48 0.00 10.79
CA MET A 37 -5.85 0.46 10.48
C MET A 37 -6.77 -0.73 10.22
N ALA A 38 -6.36 -1.69 9.39
CA ALA A 38 -7.14 -2.88 9.10
C ALA A 38 -7.44 -3.70 10.38
N SER A 39 -6.47 -3.80 11.29
CA SER A 39 -6.66 -4.49 12.57
C SER A 39 -7.70 -3.79 13.46
N VAL A 40 -7.65 -2.47 13.53
CA VAL A 40 -8.63 -1.67 14.29
C VAL A 40 -10.02 -1.79 13.68
N CYS A 41 -10.16 -1.66 12.36
CA CYS A 41 -11.43 -1.81 11.66
C CYS A 41 -12.05 -3.19 11.92
N LYS A 42 -11.26 -4.25 11.74
CA LYS A 42 -11.72 -5.64 11.97
C LYS A 42 -12.14 -5.88 13.41
N ALA A 43 -11.42 -5.33 14.38
CA ALA A 43 -11.80 -5.43 15.80
C ALA A 43 -13.13 -4.72 16.11
N LYS A 44 -13.54 -3.76 15.28
CA LYS A 44 -14.82 -3.05 15.35
C LYS A 44 -15.92 -3.65 14.46
N GLY A 45 -15.64 -4.78 13.78
CA GLY A 45 -16.59 -5.41 12.85
C GLY A 45 -16.73 -4.66 11.52
N ILE A 46 -15.84 -3.71 11.21
CA ILE A 46 -15.87 -2.94 9.96
C ILE A 46 -15.08 -3.72 8.89
N PRO A 47 -15.69 -4.10 7.76
CA PRO A 47 -14.96 -4.78 6.68
C PRO A 47 -13.86 -3.88 6.14
N CYS A 48 -12.62 -4.35 6.24
CA CYS A 48 -11.43 -3.62 5.83
C CYS A 48 -10.37 -4.57 5.30
N ARG A 49 -9.66 -4.14 4.26
CA ARG A 49 -8.52 -4.86 3.68
C ARG A 49 -7.39 -3.92 3.34
N CYS A 50 -6.16 -4.38 3.51
CA CYS A 50 -4.98 -3.69 3.01
C CYS A 50 -4.86 -3.89 1.51
N ARG A 51 -4.38 -2.87 0.80
CA ARG A 51 -4.10 -2.93 -0.63
C ARG A 51 -2.72 -2.34 -0.88
N ALA A 52 -1.96 -3.02 -1.72
CA ALA A 52 -0.66 -2.55 -2.20
C ALA A 52 -0.76 -2.13 -3.67
N GLY A 53 -0.07 -1.04 -4.03
CA GLY A 53 -0.11 -0.50 -5.39
C GLY A 53 0.80 0.71 -5.53
N PHE A 54 0.40 1.64 -6.38
CA PHE A 54 1.22 2.79 -6.76
C PHE A 54 0.40 4.08 -6.81
N ILE A 55 1.04 5.18 -6.49
CA ILE A 55 0.47 6.53 -6.55
C ILE A 55 1.36 7.44 -7.39
N ASP A 56 0.77 8.34 -8.16
CA ASP A 56 1.48 9.28 -9.03
C ASP A 56 1.37 10.73 -8.56
N PHE A 57 0.36 11.05 -7.77
CA PHE A 57 0.06 12.42 -7.37
C PHE A 57 1.11 13.05 -6.46
N GLN A 58 1.91 12.26 -5.75
CA GLN A 58 3.01 12.77 -4.92
C GLN A 58 4.21 13.26 -5.76
N HIS A 59 4.33 12.80 -7.00
CA HIS A 59 5.45 13.09 -7.91
C HIS A 59 5.02 13.81 -9.18
N ASN A 60 3.91 14.56 -9.14
CA ASN A 60 3.34 15.29 -10.27
C ASN A 60 3.13 14.42 -11.53
N GLY A 61 2.80 13.14 -11.34
CA GLY A 61 2.55 12.21 -12.43
C GLY A 61 3.81 11.65 -13.14
N SER A 62 5.00 12.13 -12.79
CA SER A 62 6.25 11.68 -13.43
C SER A 62 6.69 10.28 -12.98
N VAL A 63 6.39 9.93 -11.75
CA VAL A 63 6.72 8.65 -11.13
C VAL A 63 5.50 8.12 -10.39
N CYS A 64 5.24 6.83 -10.52
CA CYS A 64 4.28 6.10 -9.71
C CYS A 64 5.06 5.40 -8.59
N GLY A 65 5.13 6.02 -7.43
CA GLY A 65 5.77 5.45 -6.24
C GLY A 65 4.90 4.37 -5.60
N ASP A 66 5.54 3.37 -5.04
CA ASP A 66 4.87 2.32 -4.31
C ASP A 66 4.16 2.85 -3.05
N HIS A 67 2.97 2.33 -2.79
CA HIS A 67 2.18 2.78 -1.64
C HIS A 67 1.20 1.71 -1.14
N TRP A 68 0.82 1.85 0.13
CA TRP A 68 -0.18 1.01 0.78
C TRP A 68 -1.34 1.84 1.29
N ILE A 69 -2.55 1.38 0.99
CA ILE A 69 -3.80 1.97 1.44
C ILE A 69 -4.70 0.91 2.10
N ASN A 70 -5.81 1.35 2.65
CA ASN A 70 -6.91 0.50 3.07
C ASN A 70 -8.09 0.64 2.13
N GLN A 71 -8.79 -0.45 1.86
CA GLN A 71 -10.15 -0.40 1.37
C GLN A 71 -11.09 -0.71 2.54
N ILE A 72 -12.01 0.20 2.82
CA ILE A 72 -13.02 0.10 3.89
C ILE A 72 -14.40 0.07 3.24
N TRP A 73 -15.23 -0.87 3.64
CA TRP A 73 -16.59 -0.96 3.12
C TRP A 73 -17.47 0.15 3.70
N ASN A 74 -18.07 0.95 2.84
CA ASN A 74 -19.06 1.95 3.20
C ASN A 74 -20.46 1.40 2.90
N GLU A 75 -21.21 1.03 3.94
CA GLU A 75 -22.56 0.48 3.80
C GLU A 75 -23.56 1.48 3.24
N GLN A 76 -23.41 2.75 3.57
CA GLN A 76 -24.35 3.79 3.12
C GLN A 76 -24.26 4.02 1.63
N GLU A 77 -23.04 3.94 1.07
CA GLU A 77 -22.78 4.15 -0.36
C GLU A 77 -22.68 2.82 -1.14
N ASN A 78 -22.73 1.69 -0.43
CA ASN A 78 -22.61 0.34 -1.00
C ASN A 78 -21.35 0.17 -1.89
N ARG A 79 -20.21 0.71 -1.41
CA ARG A 79 -18.91 0.64 -2.12
C ARG A 79 -17.73 0.53 -1.19
N TRP A 80 -16.61 0.06 -1.73
CA TRP A 80 -15.33 0.18 -1.08
C TRP A 80 -14.78 1.60 -1.27
N ILE A 81 -14.38 2.25 -0.17
CA ILE A 81 -13.65 3.52 -0.18
C ILE A 81 -12.16 3.26 0.03
N ASN A 82 -11.32 4.02 -0.66
CA ASN A 82 -9.86 3.94 -0.52
C ASN A 82 -9.41 4.98 0.51
N VAL A 83 -8.72 4.51 1.55
CA VAL A 83 -8.28 5.34 2.68
C VAL A 83 -6.77 5.22 2.85
N ASP A 84 -6.07 6.33 2.89
CA ASP A 84 -4.66 6.35 3.27
C ASP A 84 -4.51 6.61 4.77
N ALA A 85 -4.07 5.59 5.50
CA ALA A 85 -3.82 5.66 6.94
C ALA A 85 -2.42 6.18 7.30
N SER A 86 -1.58 6.50 6.32
CA SER A 86 -0.19 6.89 6.56
C SER A 86 -0.03 8.32 7.12
N GLY A 87 -1.11 9.11 7.15
CA GLY A 87 -1.13 10.41 7.79
C GLY A 87 -0.42 11.52 7.01
N TYR A 88 -0.40 11.42 5.69
CA TYR A 88 -0.04 12.57 4.87
C TYR A 88 -1.05 13.68 5.08
N TYR A 89 -0.60 14.76 5.70
CA TYR A 89 -1.44 15.91 5.98
C TYR A 89 -1.71 16.69 4.69
N GLU A 90 -2.92 17.26 4.61
CA GLU A 90 -3.30 18.20 3.56
C GLU A 90 -3.55 17.62 2.17
N TYR A 91 -4.04 16.37 2.08
CA TYR A 91 -4.45 15.78 0.80
C TYR A 91 -5.36 16.72 -0.01
N GLU A 92 -6.38 17.31 0.64
CA GLU A 92 -7.32 18.21 -0.03
C GLU A 92 -6.62 19.45 -0.57
N ASN A 93 -5.74 20.06 0.24
CA ASN A 93 -5.01 21.27 -0.18
C ASN A 93 -3.96 21.00 -1.25
N ARG A 94 -3.29 19.83 -1.17
CA ARG A 94 -2.19 19.50 -2.11
C ARG A 94 -2.66 18.81 -3.37
N PHE A 95 -3.68 17.96 -3.28
CA PHE A 95 -4.05 17.05 -4.36
C PHE A 95 -5.52 17.18 -4.78
N GLY A 96 -6.33 17.97 -4.06
CA GLY A 96 -7.72 18.25 -4.40
C GLY A 96 -8.70 17.11 -4.11
N PHE A 97 -8.32 16.14 -3.27
CA PHE A 97 -9.19 15.03 -2.84
C PHE A 97 -8.88 14.60 -1.40
N SER A 98 -9.84 13.95 -0.75
CA SER A 98 -9.69 13.49 0.63
C SER A 98 -8.82 12.25 0.74
N GLN A 99 -7.95 12.19 1.75
CA GLN A 99 -7.23 10.95 2.11
C GLN A 99 -8.16 9.84 2.63
N TYR A 100 -9.37 10.19 3.02
CA TYR A 100 -10.37 9.25 3.54
C TYR A 100 -11.31 8.70 2.45
N ASP A 101 -11.18 9.19 1.22
CA ASP A 101 -11.87 8.67 0.04
C ASP A 101 -11.07 9.01 -1.23
N ILE A 102 -9.95 8.33 -1.42
CA ILE A 102 -9.06 8.51 -2.57
C ILE A 102 -9.77 8.00 -3.83
N PRO A 103 -9.91 8.82 -4.88
CA PRO A 103 -10.50 8.39 -6.14
C PRO A 103 -9.76 7.19 -6.73
N ASN A 104 -10.50 6.26 -7.33
CA ASN A 104 -9.93 5.01 -7.86
C ASN A 104 -8.82 5.25 -8.90
N GLU A 105 -8.96 6.31 -9.71
CA GLU A 105 -7.98 6.71 -10.72
C GLU A 105 -6.69 7.28 -10.14
N LYS A 106 -6.66 7.58 -8.84
CA LYS A 106 -5.48 8.09 -8.13
C LYS A 106 -4.63 7.00 -7.47
N PHE A 107 -5.10 5.75 -7.52
CA PHE A 107 -4.37 4.61 -7.00
C PHE A 107 -4.34 3.47 -8.01
N SER A 108 -3.15 3.17 -8.51
CA SER A 108 -2.93 2.03 -9.40
C SER A 108 -2.74 0.76 -8.58
N PHE A 109 -3.78 -0.07 -8.48
CA PHE A 109 -3.67 -1.39 -7.85
C PHE A 109 -2.63 -2.24 -8.57
N SER A 110 -1.84 -3.01 -7.83
CA SER A 110 -0.70 -3.76 -8.37
C SER A 110 -1.06 -4.66 -9.54
N ALA A 111 -2.20 -5.38 -9.46
CA ALA A 111 -2.65 -6.26 -10.54
C ALA A 111 -3.01 -5.46 -11.80
N GLN A 112 -3.64 -4.30 -11.65
CA GLN A 112 -3.98 -3.46 -12.80
C GLN A 112 -2.72 -2.85 -13.42
N ALA A 113 -1.78 -2.36 -12.59
CA ALA A 113 -0.50 -1.83 -13.06
C ALA A 113 0.28 -2.90 -13.85
N TRP A 114 0.35 -4.14 -13.33
CA TRP A 114 0.97 -5.27 -14.00
C TRP A 114 0.35 -5.55 -15.38
N LEU A 115 -0.99 -5.62 -15.47
CA LEU A 115 -1.70 -5.87 -16.71
C LEU A 115 -1.54 -4.72 -17.71
N ASP A 116 -1.60 -3.48 -17.25
CA ASP A 116 -1.47 -2.29 -18.10
C ASP A 116 -0.07 -2.18 -18.72
N ILE A 117 0.99 -2.54 -17.97
CA ILE A 117 2.35 -2.59 -18.51
C ILE A 117 2.48 -3.73 -19.55
N ARG A 118 2.02 -4.93 -19.22
CA ARG A 118 2.13 -6.09 -20.11
C ARG A 118 1.37 -5.91 -21.42
N SER A 119 0.26 -5.19 -21.39
CA SER A 119 -0.52 -4.87 -22.61
C SER A 119 0.04 -3.67 -23.40
N GLY A 120 1.11 -3.03 -22.92
CA GLY A 120 1.68 -1.83 -23.54
C GLY A 120 0.83 -0.58 -23.38
N LYS A 121 -0.18 -0.60 -22.54
CA LYS A 121 -1.07 0.55 -22.28
C LYS A 121 -0.37 1.69 -21.55
N VAL A 122 0.61 1.35 -20.70
CA VAL A 122 1.41 2.32 -19.93
C VAL A 122 2.89 2.00 -20.02
N ASN A 123 3.73 3.05 -19.94
CA ASN A 123 5.17 2.86 -19.77
C ASN A 123 5.45 2.35 -18.34
N GLY A 124 6.05 1.15 -18.25
CA GLY A 124 6.36 0.51 -16.99
C GLY A 124 7.41 1.22 -16.16
N GLU A 125 8.37 1.89 -16.79
CA GLU A 125 9.51 2.54 -16.10
C GLU A 125 9.08 3.55 -15.04
N LYS A 126 7.90 4.14 -15.18
CA LYS A 126 7.37 5.08 -14.19
C LYS A 126 6.98 4.43 -12.86
N PHE A 127 6.73 3.12 -12.83
CA PHE A 127 6.38 2.40 -11.61
C PHE A 127 7.65 2.02 -10.85
N VAL A 128 7.84 2.62 -9.70
CA VAL A 128 9.08 2.50 -8.91
C VAL A 128 8.76 1.93 -7.54
N TYR A 129 9.49 0.87 -7.18
CA TYR A 129 9.57 0.39 -5.82
C TYR A 129 10.70 1.14 -5.11
N GLN A 130 10.37 1.85 -4.04
CA GLN A 130 11.31 2.68 -3.30
C GLN A 130 12.23 1.84 -2.40
N ASP A 131 12.95 0.92 -2.99
CA ASP A 131 14.01 0.18 -2.34
C ASP A 131 15.39 0.80 -2.62
N ALA A 132 16.42 0.32 -1.94
CA ALA A 132 17.79 0.81 -2.12
C ALA A 132 18.36 0.53 -3.53
N LYS A 133 17.71 -0.34 -4.32
CA LYS A 133 18.14 -0.72 -5.67
C LYS A 133 17.48 0.10 -6.76
N GLY A 134 16.41 0.83 -6.45
CA GLY A 134 15.62 1.55 -7.45
C GLY A 134 14.88 0.62 -8.42
N THR A 135 14.38 -0.51 -7.91
CA THR A 135 13.60 -1.48 -8.69
C THR A 135 12.41 -0.80 -9.35
N ASN A 136 12.21 -1.00 -10.66
CA ASN A 136 11.15 -0.37 -11.42
C ASN A 136 10.47 -1.33 -12.41
N GLY A 137 9.48 -0.83 -13.12
CA GLY A 137 8.83 -1.51 -14.22
C GLY A 137 8.10 -2.80 -13.81
N LEU A 138 8.20 -3.81 -14.64
CA LEU A 138 7.57 -5.11 -14.42
C LEU A 138 8.03 -5.76 -13.11
N GLU A 139 9.29 -5.61 -12.73
CA GLU A 139 9.80 -6.19 -11.49
C GLU A 139 9.13 -5.54 -10.27
N ALA A 140 9.05 -4.21 -10.23
CA ALA A 140 8.37 -3.48 -9.15
C ALA A 140 6.90 -3.89 -9.04
N THR A 141 6.19 -3.94 -10.16
CA THR A 141 4.77 -4.29 -10.17
C THR A 141 4.53 -5.75 -9.81
N LEU A 142 5.42 -6.68 -10.20
CA LEU A 142 5.33 -8.08 -9.80
C LEU A 142 5.54 -8.26 -8.28
N ILE A 143 6.53 -7.58 -7.70
CA ILE A 143 6.74 -7.58 -6.25
C ILE A 143 5.47 -7.13 -5.54
N TYR A 144 4.90 -6.02 -5.99
CA TYR A 144 3.70 -5.44 -5.38
C TYR A 144 2.45 -6.28 -5.61
N LEU A 145 2.35 -6.98 -6.75
CA LEU A 145 1.29 -7.95 -7.01
C LEU A 145 1.29 -9.07 -5.96
N PHE A 146 2.47 -9.62 -5.62
CA PHE A 146 2.58 -10.61 -4.56
C PHE A 146 2.23 -10.06 -3.18
N LEU A 147 2.70 -8.86 -2.87
CA LEU A 147 2.39 -8.21 -1.60
C LEU A 147 0.89 -7.94 -1.46
N ASP A 148 0.22 -7.46 -2.53
CA ASP A 148 -1.22 -7.21 -2.55
C ASP A 148 -2.02 -8.52 -2.42
N PHE A 149 -1.61 -9.57 -3.15
CA PHE A 149 -2.22 -10.89 -3.05
C PHE A 149 -2.18 -11.43 -1.61
N HIS A 150 -1.03 -11.40 -0.97
CA HIS A 150 -0.90 -11.84 0.42
C HIS A 150 -1.72 -10.98 1.39
N ALA A 151 -1.78 -9.67 1.16
CA ALA A 151 -2.61 -8.78 1.95
C ALA A 151 -4.10 -9.11 1.82
N LEU A 152 -4.58 -9.40 0.60
CA LEU A 152 -5.96 -9.84 0.34
C LEU A 152 -6.28 -11.18 1.00
N MET A 153 -5.31 -12.10 1.04
CA MET A 153 -5.43 -13.38 1.75
C MET A 153 -5.27 -13.25 3.28
N ASN A 154 -5.09 -12.02 3.78
CA ASN A 154 -4.84 -11.73 5.20
C ASN A 154 -3.58 -12.41 5.75
N HIS A 155 -2.58 -12.61 4.89
CA HIS A 155 -1.27 -13.13 5.26
C HIS A 155 -0.27 -11.98 5.38
N GLU A 156 0.24 -11.72 6.58
CA GLU A 156 1.39 -10.83 6.77
C GLU A 156 2.68 -11.56 6.39
N ILE A 157 3.36 -11.07 5.36
CA ILE A 157 4.69 -11.55 4.95
C ILE A 157 5.73 -10.46 5.18
N PHE A 158 7.00 -10.81 5.26
CA PHE A 158 8.07 -9.82 5.39
C PHE A 158 8.14 -8.91 4.15
N TYR A 159 8.50 -7.67 4.37
CA TYR A 159 8.66 -6.68 3.28
C TYR A 159 9.74 -7.11 2.28
N SER A 160 10.74 -7.83 2.75
CA SER A 160 11.81 -8.40 1.92
C SER A 160 11.44 -9.70 1.22
N PHE A 161 10.24 -10.24 1.45
CA PHE A 161 9.82 -11.46 0.76
C PHE A 161 9.77 -11.24 -0.75
N ARG A 162 10.41 -12.14 -1.48
CA ARG A 162 10.39 -12.18 -2.93
C ARG A 162 10.17 -13.61 -3.37
N PRO A 163 9.29 -13.87 -4.34
CA PRO A 163 9.25 -15.16 -5.01
C PRO A 163 10.62 -15.50 -5.62
N ARG A 164 10.97 -16.78 -5.67
CA ARG A 164 12.29 -17.23 -6.12
C ARG A 164 12.68 -16.68 -7.50
N TYR A 165 11.74 -16.63 -8.43
CA TYR A 165 11.97 -16.13 -9.78
C TYR A 165 12.21 -14.62 -9.84
N VAL A 166 11.73 -13.83 -8.88
CA VAL A 166 12.04 -12.40 -8.79
C VAL A 166 13.48 -12.16 -8.33
N TYR A 167 14.04 -13.06 -7.52
CA TYR A 167 15.46 -12.98 -7.12
C TYR A 167 16.43 -13.18 -8.27
N HIS A 168 16.05 -13.96 -9.28
CA HIS A 168 16.88 -14.30 -10.42
C HIS A 168 16.69 -13.38 -11.64
N GLY A 169 15.83 -12.36 -11.49
CA GLY A 169 15.46 -11.45 -12.57
C GLY A 169 14.37 -12.03 -13.49
N LEU A 170 13.56 -11.13 -14.05
CA LEU A 170 12.46 -11.51 -14.95
C LEU A 170 12.93 -12.20 -16.23
N GLU A 171 14.17 -11.95 -16.65
CA GLU A 171 14.79 -12.54 -17.84
C GLU A 171 14.91 -14.07 -17.78
N GLN A 172 14.85 -14.64 -16.58
CA GLN A 172 14.95 -16.09 -16.36
C GLN A 172 13.56 -16.76 -16.25
N ILE A 173 12.49 -15.99 -16.32
CA ILE A 173 11.14 -16.52 -16.26
C ILE A 173 10.74 -16.95 -17.67
N SER A 174 10.44 -18.25 -17.86
CA SER A 174 9.89 -18.74 -19.12
C SER A 174 8.51 -18.10 -19.40
N GLU A 175 8.12 -17.97 -20.67
CA GLU A 175 6.80 -17.43 -21.03
C GLU A 175 5.64 -18.16 -20.36
N VAL A 176 5.78 -19.46 -20.13
CA VAL A 176 4.78 -20.29 -19.42
C VAL A 176 4.66 -19.88 -17.95
N GLN A 177 5.74 -19.43 -17.30
CA GLN A 177 5.71 -18.92 -15.93
C GLN A 177 5.21 -17.47 -15.86
N PHE A 178 5.15 -16.80 -17.00
CA PHE A 178 4.71 -15.43 -17.15
C PHE A 178 3.19 -15.30 -17.39
N GLN A 179 2.54 -16.38 -17.80
CA GLN A 179 1.10 -16.48 -18.03
C GLN A 179 0.33 -16.78 -16.74
#